data_6b6178b52afc7000b574c7e2d6822ddf
#
_entry.id   6b6178b52afc7000b574c7e2d6822ddf
#
_cell.length_a   1.000
_cell.length_b   1.000
_cell.length_c   1.000
_cell.angle_alpha   90.00
_cell.angle_beta   90.00
_cell.angle_gamma   90.00
#
_symmetry.space_group_name_H-M   'P 1'
#
loop_
_entity.id
_entity.type
_entity.pdbx_description
1 polymer ?
#
loop_
_entity_poly.entity_id
_entity_poly.type
_entity_poly.pdbx_seq_one_letter_code
_entity_poly.pdbx_strand_id
1 'polypeptide(L)'
;MKLNFIAKLAVAMMALLPATQALAETRITYKSAKSTSSYYQMAVQIAEGMKAGSNGDITVTVEESQGSVQNVMEVMGRKGNYVFTTPPVLVKLARGGKAMFKDKENPRFGDIRALFPIPSLTMHFVMSKGSGVTDFAGMEGKTILLGKGSFGAKEGAKYLKMFGLEGKVKLAEVELSNAVPALKNGQIDGFVTAGSYPAPNVIEAAASAGATVLSLSDE
;
A
#
# COMPACT_ATOMS: atom_id res chain seq x y z
N MET A 1 -47.77 -33.00 46.48
CA MET A 1 -48.23 -32.10 45.40
C MET A 1 -47.55 -30.73 45.32
N LYS A 2 -46.54 -30.42 46.17
CA LYS A 2 -45.81 -29.13 46.17
C LYS A 2 -44.45 -29.15 45.45
N LEU A 3 -43.90 -30.34 45.12
CA LEU A 3 -42.59 -30.47 44.50
C LEU A 3 -42.59 -30.15 42.99
N ASN A 4 -43.75 -30.36 42.30
CA ASN A 4 -43.87 -30.14 40.88
C ASN A 4 -43.99 -28.64 40.47
N PHE A 5 -44.32 -27.76 41.42
CA PHE A 5 -44.52 -26.33 41.15
C PHE A 5 -43.17 -25.59 41.11
N ILE A 6 -42.27 -25.99 42.02
CA ILE A 6 -40.88 -25.42 42.09
C ILE A 6 -40.06 -25.82 40.85
N ALA A 7 -40.20 -27.09 40.40
CA ALA A 7 -39.51 -27.58 39.22
C ALA A 7 -39.99 -26.88 37.92
N LYS A 8 -41.29 -26.54 37.82
CA LYS A 8 -41.84 -25.79 36.67
C LYS A 8 -41.42 -24.31 36.67
N LEU A 9 -41.21 -23.72 37.84
CA LEU A 9 -40.72 -22.34 37.98
C LEU A 9 -39.24 -22.22 37.60
N ALA A 10 -38.42 -23.22 37.95
CA ALA A 10 -37.01 -23.27 37.62
C ALA A 10 -36.77 -23.44 36.09
N VAL A 11 -37.61 -24.20 35.40
CA VAL A 11 -37.53 -24.37 33.93
C VAL A 11 -38.00 -23.10 33.19
N ALA A 12 -38.98 -22.38 33.72
CA ALA A 12 -39.45 -21.10 33.15
C ALA A 12 -38.42 -19.96 33.33
N MET A 13 -37.61 -19.98 34.40
CA MET A 13 -36.58 -18.98 34.64
C MET A 13 -35.30 -19.20 33.79
N MET A 14 -35.06 -20.42 33.30
CA MET A 14 -33.94 -20.75 32.43
C MET A 14 -34.20 -20.34 30.95
N ALA A 15 -35.45 -20.08 30.55
CA ALA A 15 -35.83 -19.66 29.21
C ALA A 15 -35.74 -18.13 28.97
N LEU A 16 -35.39 -17.34 29.98
CA LEU A 16 -35.29 -15.88 29.92
C LEU A 16 -33.86 -15.34 29.96
N LEU A 17 -32.85 -16.21 29.67
CA LEU A 17 -31.53 -15.70 29.36
C LEU A 17 -31.61 -14.99 28.02
N PRO A 18 -31.40 -13.67 27.94
CA PRO A 18 -31.30 -13.01 26.66
C PRO A 18 -30.15 -13.70 25.92
N ALA A 19 -30.45 -14.32 24.78
CA ALA A 19 -29.43 -14.70 23.84
C ALA A 19 -28.77 -13.39 23.40
N THR A 20 -27.71 -12.98 24.11
CA THR A 20 -26.79 -11.97 23.60
C THR A 20 -26.25 -12.59 22.32
N GLN A 21 -26.86 -12.22 21.19
CA GLN A 21 -26.24 -12.48 19.89
C GLN A 21 -24.91 -11.72 19.95
N ALA A 22 -23.83 -12.45 20.22
CA ALA A 22 -22.50 -11.95 19.99
C ALA A 22 -22.47 -11.62 18.49
N LEU A 23 -22.57 -10.34 18.15
CA LEU A 23 -22.36 -9.87 16.79
C LEU A 23 -20.98 -10.41 16.39
N ALA A 24 -20.95 -11.27 15.39
CA ALA A 24 -19.70 -11.83 14.93
C ALA A 24 -18.80 -10.70 14.43
N GLU A 25 -17.63 -10.56 15.03
CA GLU A 25 -16.63 -9.57 14.62
C GLU A 25 -16.37 -9.70 13.11
N THR A 26 -16.53 -8.60 12.39
CA THR A 26 -16.24 -8.56 10.96
C THR A 26 -14.73 -8.38 10.76
N ARG A 27 -14.08 -9.41 10.24
CA ARG A 27 -12.65 -9.39 9.93
C ARG A 27 -12.42 -9.05 8.48
N ILE A 28 -11.55 -8.07 8.24
CA ILE A 28 -11.17 -7.57 6.92
C ILE A 28 -9.67 -7.71 6.75
N THR A 29 -9.22 -8.21 5.59
CA THR A 29 -7.83 -8.12 5.19
C THR A 29 -7.65 -6.92 4.26
N TYR A 30 -6.77 -6.00 4.63
CA TYR A 30 -6.43 -4.82 3.85
C TYR A 30 -5.01 -4.94 3.29
N LYS A 31 -4.90 -5.22 1.99
CA LYS A 31 -3.63 -5.30 1.29
C LYS A 31 -3.20 -3.92 0.81
N SER A 32 -2.02 -3.47 1.19
CA SER A 32 -1.59 -2.11 0.90
C SER A 32 -0.32 -2.05 0.05
N ALA A 33 0.83 -1.83 0.68
CA ALA A 33 2.14 -1.70 0.04
C ALA A 33 3.23 -2.14 1.03
N LYS A 34 4.49 -1.78 0.81
CA LYS A 34 5.57 -2.00 1.79
C LYS A 34 5.33 -1.18 3.05
N SER A 35 5.72 -1.69 4.22
CA SER A 35 5.53 -1.03 5.53
C SER A 35 6.17 0.37 5.60
N THR A 36 7.22 0.61 4.83
CA THR A 36 7.89 1.91 4.71
C THR A 36 7.16 2.92 3.80
N SER A 37 6.04 2.52 3.18
CA SER A 37 5.29 3.39 2.26
C SER A 37 4.18 4.16 2.95
N SER A 38 3.86 5.34 2.41
CA SER A 38 2.73 6.15 2.88
C SER A 38 1.39 5.44 2.75
N TYR A 39 1.20 4.60 1.73
CA TYR A 39 -0.03 3.83 1.58
C TYR A 39 -0.22 2.80 2.69
N TYR A 40 0.87 2.18 3.16
CA TYR A 40 0.78 1.28 4.30
C TYR A 40 0.40 2.04 5.58
N GLN A 41 1.03 3.18 5.83
CA GLN A 41 0.71 4.02 6.98
C GLN A 41 -0.75 4.49 6.96
N MET A 42 -1.25 4.91 5.79
CA MET A 42 -2.66 5.26 5.62
C MET A 42 -3.59 4.06 5.90
N ALA A 43 -3.22 2.86 5.42
CA ALA A 43 -4.01 1.65 5.67
C ALA A 43 -4.10 1.32 7.17
N VAL A 44 -3.00 1.51 7.92
CA VAL A 44 -3.00 1.35 9.38
C VAL A 44 -3.93 2.37 10.04
N GLN A 45 -3.85 3.63 9.65
CA GLN A 45 -4.73 4.68 10.19
C GLN A 45 -6.21 4.43 9.88
N ILE A 46 -6.52 3.95 8.66
CA ILE A 46 -7.87 3.56 8.27
C ILE A 46 -8.34 2.37 9.11
N ALA A 47 -7.48 1.36 9.33
CA ALA A 47 -7.80 0.20 10.16
C ALA A 47 -8.17 0.59 11.59
N GLU A 48 -7.37 1.48 12.21
CA GLU A 48 -7.65 2.00 13.56
C GLU A 48 -8.94 2.84 13.59
N GLY A 49 -9.16 3.68 12.59
CA GLY A 49 -10.39 4.46 12.47
C GLY A 49 -11.64 3.58 12.31
N MET A 50 -11.57 2.51 11.51
CA MET A 50 -12.67 1.55 11.36
C MET A 50 -12.96 0.80 12.66
N LYS A 51 -11.92 0.37 13.38
CA LYS A 51 -12.07 -0.27 14.69
C LYS A 51 -12.72 0.65 15.71
N ALA A 52 -12.24 1.88 15.82
CA ALA A 52 -12.79 2.87 16.73
C ALA A 52 -14.24 3.24 16.38
N GLY A 53 -14.52 3.51 15.09
CA GLY A 53 -15.85 3.90 14.63
C GLY A 53 -16.91 2.79 14.70
N SER A 54 -16.48 1.52 14.72
CA SER A 54 -17.36 0.37 14.88
C SER A 54 -17.47 -0.16 16.32
N ASN A 55 -16.89 0.52 17.32
CA ASN A 55 -16.77 0.02 18.69
C ASN A 55 -16.13 -1.38 18.77
N GLY A 56 -15.24 -1.71 17.85
CA GLY A 56 -14.55 -3.00 17.78
C GLY A 56 -15.23 -4.08 16.98
N ASP A 57 -16.42 -3.84 16.41
CA ASP A 57 -17.14 -4.82 15.58
C ASP A 57 -16.43 -5.10 14.25
N ILE A 58 -15.55 -4.20 13.81
CA ILE A 58 -14.73 -4.37 12.62
C ILE A 58 -13.26 -4.39 13.00
N THR A 59 -12.58 -5.50 12.68
CA THR A 59 -11.13 -5.62 12.81
C THR A 59 -10.49 -5.75 11.42
N VAL A 60 -9.51 -4.89 11.14
CA VAL A 60 -8.79 -4.85 9.89
C VAL A 60 -7.35 -5.30 10.09
N THR A 61 -6.94 -6.35 9.40
CA THR A 61 -5.55 -6.79 9.33
C THR A 61 -4.89 -6.17 8.11
N VAL A 62 -3.89 -5.32 8.32
CA VAL A 62 -3.13 -4.70 7.22
C VAL A 62 -2.00 -5.63 6.80
N GLU A 63 -1.95 -5.97 5.52
CA GLU A 63 -0.90 -6.80 4.93
C GLU A 63 0.01 -5.98 4.01
N GLU A 64 1.32 -6.27 4.08
CA GLU A 64 2.27 -5.75 3.10
C GLU A 64 2.08 -6.36 1.71
N SER A 65 2.49 -5.60 0.70
CA SER A 65 2.60 -6.09 -0.68
C SER A 65 3.74 -5.41 -1.43
N GLN A 66 4.04 -5.92 -2.62
CA GLN A 66 4.94 -5.25 -3.57
C GLN A 66 4.28 -4.02 -4.23
N GLY A 67 2.98 -3.79 -3.97
CA GLY A 67 2.23 -2.65 -4.44
C GLY A 67 0.98 -3.00 -5.24
N SER A 68 0.41 -1.99 -5.86
CA SER A 68 -0.95 -2.01 -6.42
C SER A 68 -1.22 -3.09 -7.46
N VAL A 69 -0.22 -3.51 -8.24
CA VAL A 69 -0.38 -4.57 -9.25
C VAL A 69 -0.63 -5.91 -8.55
N GLN A 70 0.17 -6.25 -7.53
CA GLN A 70 -0.03 -7.46 -6.73
C GLN A 70 -1.40 -7.44 -6.06
N ASN A 71 -1.80 -6.30 -5.50
CA ASN A 71 -3.08 -6.16 -4.80
C ASN A 71 -4.27 -6.53 -5.69
N VAL A 72 -4.27 -6.05 -6.94
CA VAL A 72 -5.31 -6.38 -7.92
C VAL A 72 -5.23 -7.85 -8.32
N MET A 73 -4.02 -8.38 -8.57
CA MET A 73 -3.83 -9.78 -8.97
C MET A 73 -4.31 -10.77 -7.90
N GLU A 74 -4.13 -10.48 -6.63
CA GLU A 74 -4.52 -11.37 -5.53
C GLU A 74 -6.04 -11.56 -5.43
N VAL A 75 -6.87 -10.70 -6.04
CA VAL A 75 -8.31 -10.89 -6.11
C VAL A 75 -8.70 -12.26 -6.70
N MET A 76 -7.87 -12.80 -7.60
CA MET A 76 -8.12 -14.12 -8.23
C MET A 76 -8.18 -15.27 -7.22
N GLY A 77 -7.39 -15.21 -6.16
CA GLY A 77 -7.27 -16.28 -5.15
C GLY A 77 -7.83 -15.96 -3.77
N ARG A 78 -8.07 -14.68 -3.46
CA ARG A 78 -8.53 -14.26 -2.12
C ARG A 78 -9.98 -14.65 -1.87
N LYS A 79 -10.25 -15.07 -0.64
CA LYS A 79 -11.58 -15.35 -0.10
C LYS A 79 -11.87 -14.41 1.07
N GLY A 80 -13.14 -14.22 1.38
CA GLY A 80 -13.59 -13.37 2.49
C GLY A 80 -13.53 -11.88 2.16
N ASN A 81 -13.50 -11.06 3.20
CA ASN A 81 -13.48 -9.60 3.11
C ASN A 81 -12.07 -9.12 2.77
N TYR A 82 -11.79 -8.99 1.49
CA TYR A 82 -10.52 -8.53 0.97
C TYR A 82 -10.66 -7.13 0.38
N VAL A 83 -9.95 -6.17 0.96
CA VAL A 83 -9.84 -4.79 0.45
C VAL A 83 -8.39 -4.47 0.14
N PHE A 84 -8.17 -3.52 -0.75
CA PHE A 84 -6.81 -3.16 -1.15
C PHE A 84 -6.75 -1.74 -1.71
N THR A 85 -5.54 -1.17 -1.63
CA THR A 85 -5.22 0.10 -2.27
C THR A 85 -4.74 -0.12 -3.69
N THR A 86 -5.30 0.62 -4.65
CA THR A 86 -4.84 0.63 -6.04
C THR A 86 -5.30 1.89 -6.78
N PRO A 87 -4.54 2.38 -7.77
CA PRO A 87 -5.05 3.34 -8.73
C PRO A 87 -6.20 2.73 -9.56
N PRO A 88 -7.30 3.45 -9.81
CA PRO A 88 -8.45 2.92 -10.57
C PRO A 88 -8.09 2.40 -11.97
N VAL A 89 -7.06 2.97 -12.59
CA VAL A 89 -6.58 2.55 -13.91
C VAL A 89 -6.13 1.07 -13.92
N LEU A 90 -5.56 0.56 -12.83
CA LEU A 90 -5.15 -0.85 -12.77
C LEU A 90 -6.34 -1.80 -12.76
N VAL A 91 -7.43 -1.43 -12.08
CA VAL A 91 -8.68 -2.20 -12.13
C VAL A 91 -9.25 -2.23 -13.54
N LYS A 92 -9.23 -1.08 -14.25
CA LYS A 92 -9.65 -1.00 -15.65
C LYS A 92 -8.80 -1.90 -16.57
N LEU A 93 -7.48 -1.89 -16.37
CA LEU A 93 -6.56 -2.73 -17.15
C LEU A 93 -6.77 -4.23 -16.85
N ALA A 94 -6.99 -4.60 -15.59
CA ALA A 94 -7.26 -5.98 -15.19
C ALA A 94 -8.56 -6.52 -15.80
N ARG A 95 -9.63 -5.74 -15.75
CA ARG A 95 -10.93 -6.08 -16.38
C ARG A 95 -10.83 -6.27 -17.88
N GLY A 96 -9.93 -5.53 -18.53
CA GLY A 96 -9.73 -5.59 -19.98
C GLY A 96 -8.63 -6.54 -20.42
N GLY A 97 -7.98 -7.30 -19.52
CA GLY A 97 -6.86 -8.18 -19.86
C GLY A 97 -5.70 -7.45 -20.55
N LYS A 98 -5.38 -6.22 -20.11
CA LYS A 98 -4.40 -5.34 -20.78
C LYS A 98 -3.13 -5.15 -19.97
N ALA A 99 -2.04 -4.82 -20.65
CA ALA A 99 -0.73 -4.53 -20.09
C ALA A 99 -0.23 -5.69 -19.19
N MET A 100 0.04 -5.45 -17.90
CA MET A 100 0.52 -6.46 -16.96
C MET A 100 -0.50 -7.55 -16.62
N PHE A 101 -1.74 -7.41 -17.06
CA PHE A 101 -2.84 -8.37 -16.88
C PHE A 101 -3.14 -9.17 -18.16
N LYS A 102 -2.35 -9.00 -19.22
CA LYS A 102 -2.48 -9.80 -20.43
C LYS A 102 -2.24 -11.28 -20.09
N ASP A 103 -3.06 -12.17 -20.65
CA ASP A 103 -3.07 -13.62 -20.41
C ASP A 103 -3.32 -14.01 -18.93
N LYS A 104 -3.98 -13.11 -18.17
CA LYS A 104 -4.36 -13.27 -16.77
C LYS A 104 -5.79 -12.81 -16.51
N GLU A 105 -6.63 -12.95 -17.52
CA GLU A 105 -8.04 -12.59 -17.44
C GLU A 105 -8.73 -13.42 -16.36
N ASN A 106 -9.55 -12.77 -15.54
CA ASN A 106 -10.29 -13.45 -14.51
C ASN A 106 -11.62 -12.71 -14.26
N PRO A 107 -12.77 -13.42 -14.27
CA PRO A 107 -14.08 -12.80 -14.07
C PRO A 107 -14.18 -12.04 -12.73
N ARG A 108 -13.44 -12.46 -11.70
CA ARG A 108 -13.42 -11.78 -10.38
C ARG A 108 -12.92 -10.34 -10.43
N PHE A 109 -12.18 -9.93 -11.44
CA PHE A 109 -11.86 -8.53 -11.63
C PHE A 109 -13.09 -7.67 -11.89
N GLY A 110 -14.16 -8.27 -12.44
CA GLY A 110 -15.47 -7.64 -12.61
C GLY A 110 -16.17 -7.33 -11.28
N ASP A 111 -15.88 -8.09 -10.24
CA ASP A 111 -16.51 -7.96 -8.91
C ASP A 111 -15.89 -6.89 -8.03
N ILE A 112 -14.74 -6.32 -8.42
CA ILE A 112 -14.07 -5.26 -7.67
C ILE A 112 -14.99 -4.03 -7.58
N ARG A 113 -15.17 -3.49 -6.37
CA ARG A 113 -15.92 -2.26 -6.09
C ARG A 113 -15.03 -1.25 -5.40
N ALA A 114 -15.22 0.03 -5.73
CA ALA A 114 -14.61 1.13 -4.99
C ALA A 114 -15.37 1.34 -3.68
N LEU A 115 -14.64 1.53 -2.59
CA LEU A 115 -15.21 1.89 -1.29
C LEU A 115 -15.15 3.42 -1.11
N PHE A 116 -13.97 3.99 -1.11
CA PHE A 116 -13.74 5.43 -0.98
C PHE A 116 -12.39 5.81 -1.58
N PRO A 117 -12.19 7.07 -1.99
CA PRO A 117 -10.88 7.55 -2.40
C PRO A 117 -9.99 7.79 -1.18
N ILE A 118 -8.68 7.52 -1.36
CA ILE A 118 -7.64 7.95 -0.43
C ILE A 118 -6.79 9.03 -1.12
N PRO A 119 -6.06 9.88 -0.36
CA PRO A 119 -5.22 10.91 -0.96
C PRO A 119 -4.25 10.34 -1.99
N SER A 120 -4.08 11.04 -3.12
CA SER A 120 -3.08 10.71 -4.12
C SER A 120 -1.67 10.94 -3.55
N LEU A 121 -0.71 10.20 -4.09
CA LEU A 121 0.69 10.32 -3.73
C LEU A 121 1.43 11.10 -4.82
N THR A 122 2.48 11.81 -4.38
CA THR A 122 3.44 12.48 -5.27
C THR A 122 4.65 11.59 -5.51
N MET A 123 5.33 11.79 -6.64
CA MET A 123 6.62 11.14 -6.90
C MET A 123 7.73 11.96 -6.29
N HIS A 124 8.60 11.30 -5.54
CA HIS A 124 9.79 11.91 -4.94
C HIS A 124 11.03 11.31 -5.57
N PHE A 125 11.89 12.17 -6.11
CA PHE A 125 13.24 11.82 -6.57
C PHE A 125 14.21 12.20 -5.47
N VAL A 126 14.69 11.20 -4.74
CA VAL A 126 15.49 11.36 -3.54
C VAL A 126 16.95 11.07 -3.87
N MET A 127 17.82 12.02 -3.67
CA MET A 127 19.26 11.90 -3.96
C MET A 127 20.08 11.99 -2.69
N SER A 128 21.12 11.15 -2.56
CA SER A 128 22.06 11.26 -1.45
C SER A 128 22.87 12.54 -1.55
N LYS A 129 23.27 13.10 -0.42
CA LYS A 129 24.18 14.24 -0.38
C LYS A 129 25.50 13.93 -1.11
N GLY A 130 25.99 12.69 -0.97
CA GLY A 130 27.25 12.24 -1.59
C GLY A 130 27.20 12.14 -3.11
N SER A 131 26.00 12.06 -3.72
CA SER A 131 25.86 12.04 -5.18
C SER A 131 26.21 13.37 -5.85
N GLY A 132 26.12 14.47 -5.11
CA GLY A 132 26.32 15.83 -5.64
C GLY A 132 25.22 16.30 -6.60
N VAL A 133 24.13 15.56 -6.72
CA VAL A 133 23.02 15.86 -7.64
C VAL A 133 22.08 16.87 -7.00
N THR A 134 21.82 17.97 -7.70
CA THR A 134 20.93 19.06 -7.25
C THR A 134 19.73 19.28 -8.17
N ASP A 135 19.77 18.71 -9.37
CA ASP A 135 18.74 18.81 -10.39
C ASP A 135 18.59 17.49 -11.19
N PHE A 136 17.61 17.41 -12.07
CA PHE A 136 17.35 16.21 -12.86
C PHE A 136 18.46 15.93 -13.88
N ALA A 137 19.09 16.94 -14.46
CA ALA A 137 20.17 16.76 -15.42
C ALA A 137 21.41 16.08 -14.78
N GLY A 138 21.70 16.44 -13.54
CA GLY A 138 22.79 15.84 -12.75
C GLY A 138 22.60 14.37 -12.42
N MET A 139 21.42 13.79 -12.68
CA MET A 139 21.19 12.35 -12.51
C MET A 139 21.84 11.48 -13.58
N GLU A 140 22.31 12.04 -14.69
CA GLU A 140 22.97 11.28 -15.77
C GLU A 140 24.18 10.51 -15.22
N GLY A 141 24.27 9.22 -15.55
CA GLY A 141 25.32 8.30 -15.08
C GLY A 141 25.14 7.75 -13.66
N LYS A 142 24.19 8.28 -12.89
CA LYS A 142 23.92 7.86 -11.50
C LYS A 142 23.16 6.55 -11.43
N THR A 143 23.31 5.88 -10.27
CA THR A 143 22.60 4.63 -9.98
C THR A 143 21.32 4.94 -9.21
N ILE A 144 20.17 4.70 -9.83
CA ILE A 144 18.84 5.04 -9.31
C ILE A 144 18.02 3.80 -9.04
N LEU A 145 17.40 3.72 -7.88
CA LEU A 145 16.49 2.65 -7.51
C LEU A 145 15.04 3.08 -7.72
N LEU A 146 14.29 2.32 -8.52
CA LEU A 146 12.85 2.54 -8.73
C LEU A 146 11.99 1.56 -7.90
N GLY A 147 12.57 0.45 -7.45
CA GLY A 147 11.85 -0.67 -6.82
C GLY A 147 11.19 -1.60 -7.83
N LYS A 148 11.15 -2.91 -7.53
CA LYS A 148 10.59 -3.92 -8.44
C LYS A 148 9.07 -4.03 -8.33
N GLY A 149 8.39 -4.24 -9.47
CA GLY A 149 7.00 -4.69 -9.52
C GLY A 149 5.95 -3.71 -9.01
N SER A 150 6.32 -2.53 -8.52
CA SER A 150 5.38 -1.54 -8.01
C SER A 150 4.82 -0.64 -9.12
N PHE A 151 3.66 -0.06 -8.87
CA PHE A 151 3.13 0.98 -9.73
C PHE A 151 4.05 2.22 -9.73
N GLY A 152 4.60 2.59 -8.56
CA GLY A 152 5.56 3.69 -8.42
C GLY A 152 6.84 3.49 -9.26
N ALA A 153 7.32 2.26 -9.41
CA ALA A 153 8.46 1.97 -10.29
C ALA A 153 8.17 2.29 -11.75
N LYS A 154 6.97 1.94 -12.23
CA LYS A 154 6.54 2.25 -13.61
C LYS A 154 6.35 3.74 -13.84
N GLU A 155 5.74 4.44 -12.90
CA GLU A 155 5.61 5.89 -12.98
C GLU A 155 6.98 6.57 -12.91
N GLY A 156 7.86 6.15 -12.03
CA GLY A 156 9.25 6.64 -11.96
C GLY A 156 10.00 6.51 -13.28
N ALA A 157 9.88 5.35 -13.95
CA ALA A 157 10.46 5.14 -15.28
C ALA A 157 9.89 6.10 -16.32
N LYS A 158 8.57 6.38 -16.30
CA LYS A 158 7.97 7.39 -17.18
C LYS A 158 8.54 8.79 -16.95
N TYR A 159 8.71 9.20 -15.69
CA TYR A 159 9.30 10.49 -15.37
C TYR A 159 10.76 10.56 -15.83
N LEU A 160 11.55 9.51 -15.63
CA LEU A 160 12.91 9.48 -16.18
C LEU A 160 12.92 9.67 -17.70
N LYS A 161 11.98 9.03 -18.40
CA LYS A 161 11.81 9.25 -19.84
C LYS A 161 11.41 10.68 -20.19
N MET A 162 10.45 11.27 -19.47
CA MET A 162 10.00 12.66 -19.67
C MET A 162 11.16 13.65 -19.46
N PHE A 163 12.05 13.39 -18.53
CA PHE A 163 13.23 14.21 -18.27
C PHE A 163 14.44 13.88 -19.17
N GLY A 164 14.26 13.03 -20.19
CA GLY A 164 15.34 12.66 -21.09
C GLY A 164 16.44 11.80 -20.47
N LEU A 165 16.14 11.13 -19.36
CA LEU A 165 17.09 10.30 -18.57
C LEU A 165 16.94 8.80 -18.86
N GLU A 166 16.02 8.38 -19.74
CA GLU A 166 15.87 6.97 -20.15
C GLU A 166 17.17 6.48 -20.78
N GLY A 167 17.71 5.39 -20.24
CA GLY A 167 19.00 4.83 -20.68
C GLY A 167 20.25 5.61 -20.24
N LYS A 168 20.10 6.77 -19.61
CA LYS A 168 21.21 7.58 -19.11
C LYS A 168 21.50 7.37 -17.63
N VAL A 169 20.56 6.82 -16.87
CA VAL A 169 20.76 6.39 -15.48
C VAL A 169 20.93 4.88 -15.41
N LYS A 170 21.67 4.40 -14.42
CA LYS A 170 21.78 2.97 -14.10
C LYS A 170 20.65 2.59 -13.17
N LEU A 171 19.82 1.61 -13.52
CA LEU A 171 18.72 1.17 -12.66
C LEU A 171 19.22 0.07 -11.72
N ALA A 172 19.06 0.29 -10.42
CA ALA A 172 19.40 -0.70 -9.41
C ALA A 172 18.26 -1.72 -9.26
N GLU A 173 18.62 -3.01 -9.28
CA GLU A 173 17.71 -4.15 -9.17
C GLU A 173 17.47 -4.54 -7.69
N VAL A 174 17.08 -3.58 -6.86
CA VAL A 174 16.89 -3.72 -5.41
C VAL A 174 15.42 -3.45 -5.07
N GLU A 175 14.93 -4.05 -3.98
CA GLU A 175 13.60 -3.79 -3.45
C GLU A 175 13.53 -2.38 -2.83
N LEU A 176 12.40 -1.68 -2.99
CA LEU A 176 12.22 -0.32 -2.47
C LEU A 176 12.37 -0.25 -0.93
N SER A 177 12.04 -1.32 -0.21
CA SER A 177 12.26 -1.42 1.24
C SER A 177 13.73 -1.30 1.65
N ASN A 178 14.65 -1.58 0.74
CA ASN A 178 16.10 -1.48 0.96
C ASN A 178 16.69 -0.17 0.43
N ALA A 179 15.86 0.77 -0.03
CA ALA A 179 16.34 2.03 -0.63
C ALA A 179 17.22 2.84 0.33
N VAL A 180 16.75 3.04 1.57
CA VAL A 180 17.49 3.85 2.56
C VAL A 180 18.80 3.19 2.99
N PRO A 181 18.85 1.89 3.35
CA PRO A 181 20.11 1.19 3.59
C PRO A 181 21.07 1.24 2.38
N ALA A 182 20.58 1.00 1.16
CA ALA A 182 21.39 1.02 -0.05
C ALA A 182 21.96 2.43 -0.33
N LEU A 183 21.16 3.47 -0.11
CA LEU A 183 21.60 4.87 -0.23
C LEU A 183 22.71 5.21 0.78
N LYS A 184 22.49 4.84 2.04
CA LYS A 184 23.45 5.07 3.13
C LYS A 184 24.78 4.36 2.90
N ASN A 185 24.74 3.16 2.31
CA ASN A 185 25.94 2.36 2.01
C ASN A 185 26.60 2.74 0.67
N GLY A 186 26.11 3.75 -0.04
CA GLY A 186 26.65 4.18 -1.33
C GLY A 186 26.45 3.19 -2.48
N GLN A 187 25.53 2.22 -2.34
CA GLN A 187 25.20 1.25 -3.38
C GLN A 187 24.32 1.87 -4.48
N ILE A 188 23.59 2.93 -4.14
CA ILE A 188 22.80 3.75 -5.05
C ILE A 188 23.07 5.23 -4.77
N ASP A 189 22.93 6.06 -5.79
CA ASP A 189 23.03 7.53 -5.67
C ASP A 189 21.70 8.16 -5.26
N GLY A 190 20.58 7.49 -5.62
CA GLY A 190 19.24 7.96 -5.32
C GLY A 190 18.17 6.89 -5.50
N PHE A 191 16.95 7.20 -5.08
CA PHE A 191 15.78 6.37 -5.32
C PHE A 191 14.56 7.20 -5.65
N VAL A 192 13.60 6.57 -6.32
CA VAL A 192 12.31 7.18 -6.65
C VAL A 192 11.21 6.46 -5.89
N THR A 193 10.37 7.22 -5.21
CA THR A 193 9.26 6.67 -4.44
C THR A 193 7.99 7.48 -4.63
N ALA A 194 6.85 6.80 -4.61
CA ALA A 194 5.55 7.45 -4.53
C ALA A 194 5.12 7.53 -3.06
N GLY A 195 4.78 8.70 -2.59
CA GLY A 195 4.41 8.87 -1.19
C GLY A 195 3.63 10.15 -0.91
N SER A 196 3.09 10.26 0.31
CA SER A 196 2.64 11.53 0.86
C SER A 196 3.87 12.43 1.13
N TYR A 197 3.66 13.71 1.30
CA TYR A 197 4.76 14.61 1.63
C TYR A 197 4.63 15.03 3.11
N PRO A 198 5.69 14.82 3.91
CA PRO A 198 6.88 14.03 3.62
C PRO A 198 6.60 12.51 3.73
N ALA A 199 7.18 11.71 2.82
CA ALA A 199 7.06 10.25 2.87
C ALA A 199 8.01 9.67 3.95
N PRO A 200 7.63 8.58 4.66
CA PRO A 200 8.44 8.03 5.75
C PRO A 200 9.88 7.67 5.33
N ASN A 201 10.05 7.00 4.19
CA ASN A 201 11.36 6.65 3.66
C ASN A 201 12.19 7.87 3.21
N VAL A 202 11.54 8.97 2.83
CA VAL A 202 12.21 10.24 2.51
C VAL A 202 12.72 10.90 3.79
N ILE A 203 11.91 10.92 4.85
CA ILE A 203 12.32 11.44 6.17
C ILE A 203 13.53 10.64 6.69
N GLU A 204 13.46 9.30 6.61
CA GLU A 204 14.54 8.42 7.04
C GLU A 204 15.82 8.65 6.24
N ALA A 205 15.73 8.78 4.91
CA ALA A 205 16.87 9.05 4.05
C ALA A 205 17.50 10.43 4.35
N ALA A 206 16.68 11.46 4.56
CA ALA A 206 17.16 12.79 4.94
C ALA A 206 17.92 12.75 6.26
N ALA A 207 17.36 12.09 7.28
CA ALA A 207 17.97 12.00 8.60
C ALA A 207 19.25 11.14 8.65
N SER A 208 19.29 10.03 7.91
CA SER A 208 20.37 9.03 8.02
C SER A 208 21.46 9.14 6.95
N ALA A 209 21.17 9.74 5.78
CA ALA A 209 22.08 9.88 4.65
C ALA A 209 22.18 11.31 4.12
N GLY A 210 21.57 12.29 4.80
CA GLY A 210 21.54 13.69 4.37
C GLY A 210 20.91 13.87 2.98
N ALA A 211 19.98 12.98 2.62
CA ALA A 211 19.37 13.01 1.30
C ALA A 211 18.44 14.21 1.12
N THR A 212 18.31 14.65 -0.13
CA THR A 212 17.42 15.74 -0.54
C THR A 212 16.45 15.25 -1.61
N VAL A 213 15.29 15.90 -1.71
CA VAL A 213 14.33 15.66 -2.80
C VAL A 213 14.60 16.69 -3.90
N LEU A 214 14.70 16.21 -5.14
CA LEU A 214 14.79 17.12 -6.28
C LEU A 214 13.44 17.80 -6.51
N SER A 215 13.46 19.10 -6.68
CA SER A 215 12.31 19.89 -7.10
C SER A 215 12.31 20.08 -8.61
N LEU A 216 11.12 20.18 -9.20
CA LEU A 216 10.97 20.67 -10.58
C LEU A 216 11.33 22.14 -10.58
N SER A 217 12.02 22.61 -11.63
CA SER A 217 12.21 24.03 -11.88
C SER A 217 10.88 24.65 -12.36
N ASP A 218 10.76 25.96 -12.22
CA ASP A 218 9.60 26.73 -12.72
C ASP A 218 9.68 26.98 -14.25
N GLU A 219 10.64 26.36 -14.95
CA GLU A 219 10.85 26.44 -16.39
C GLU A 219 10.21 25.29 -17.16
#